data_dd1100cf9938732100eded420f0b7db1
#
_entry.id   dd1100cf9938732100eded420f0b7db1
#
_cell.length_a   1.000
_cell.length_b   1.000
_cell.length_c   1.000
_cell.angle_alpha   90.00
_cell.angle_beta   90.00
_cell.angle_gamma   90.00
#
_symmetry.space_group_name_H-M   'P 1'
#
loop_
_entity.id
_entity.type
_entity.pdbx_description
1 polymer ?
#
loop_
_entity_poly.entity_id
_entity_poly.type
_entity_poly.pdbx_seq_one_letter_code
_entity_poly.pdbx_strand_id
1 'polypeptide(L)'
;MANPIAAIAGVASSVISSRSAKKATQAQVKAAEQQQALEREMYERQQALQEPFRQLGLENLNRLAGLYGEGGAYARAPGMEEIQMDPGYAFRLAEGQKALERSAAARGNLLSGSILKGTQRYGQELASQEFANAYERAMAQRARVSNALLGIGQFGPSAASAIGGAAQRYATGAGAAMSDIGAARASGYGAQGNILQNALSLGLQGYGQYREGKLQPYVLQSTKRTPIYGGTSYNDQGVTFD
;
A
#
# COMPACT_ATOMS: atom_id res chain seq x y z
N MET A 1 29.93 69.08 -2.28
CA MET A 1 29.31 68.33 -3.39
C MET A 1 29.01 66.91 -2.92
N ALA A 2 27.75 66.58 -2.77
CA ALA A 2 27.34 65.27 -2.29
C ALA A 2 27.62 64.21 -3.35
N ASN A 3 28.28 63.12 -2.99
CA ASN A 3 28.71 62.09 -3.89
C ASN A 3 27.52 61.21 -4.29
N PRO A 4 27.01 61.23 -5.52
CA PRO A 4 25.84 60.46 -5.93
C PRO A 4 26.08 58.95 -5.95
N ILE A 5 27.33 58.50 -5.77
CA ILE A 5 27.76 57.11 -5.84
C ILE A 5 27.22 56.29 -4.67
N ALA A 6 27.04 56.86 -3.45
CA ALA A 6 26.55 56.15 -2.30
C ALA A 6 25.05 55.73 -2.40
N ALA A 7 24.22 56.56 -3.01
CA ALA A 7 22.82 56.27 -3.27
C ALA A 7 22.62 55.17 -4.31
N ILE A 8 23.49 55.13 -5.34
CA ILE A 8 23.47 54.14 -6.41
C ILE A 8 23.89 52.74 -5.87
N ALA A 9 24.88 52.70 -4.95
CA ALA A 9 25.34 51.46 -4.34
C ALA A 9 24.27 50.80 -3.45
N GLY A 10 23.46 51.56 -2.72
CA GLY A 10 22.36 51.07 -1.91
C GLY A 10 21.23 50.47 -2.76
N VAL A 11 20.89 51.07 -3.87
CA VAL A 11 19.86 50.57 -4.79
C VAL A 11 20.36 49.34 -5.56
N ALA A 12 21.64 49.29 -5.95
CA ALA A 12 22.22 48.11 -6.61
C ALA A 12 22.27 46.89 -5.71
N SER A 13 22.61 47.04 -4.44
CA SER A 13 22.62 45.94 -3.48
C SER A 13 21.20 45.38 -3.16
N SER A 14 20.19 46.25 -3.11
CA SER A 14 18.79 45.83 -2.92
C SER A 14 18.22 45.08 -4.13
N VAL A 15 18.60 45.46 -5.36
CA VAL A 15 18.21 44.75 -6.58
C VAL A 15 18.88 43.40 -6.71
N ILE A 16 20.15 43.28 -6.30
CA ILE A 16 20.85 41.97 -6.30
C ILE A 16 20.25 41.03 -5.27
N SER A 17 19.94 41.49 -4.05
CA SER A 17 19.32 40.68 -3.03
C SER A 17 17.88 40.23 -3.40
N SER A 18 17.12 41.09 -4.10
CA SER A 18 15.79 40.72 -4.58
C SER A 18 15.82 39.63 -5.68
N ARG A 19 16.83 39.70 -6.57
CA ARG A 19 17.03 38.67 -7.60
C ARG A 19 17.46 37.32 -7.02
N SER A 20 18.34 37.34 -6.04
CA SER A 20 18.77 36.10 -5.32
C SER A 20 17.64 35.47 -4.53
N ALA A 21 16.80 36.26 -3.83
CA ALA A 21 15.62 35.79 -3.15
C ALA A 21 14.60 35.13 -4.11
N LYS A 22 14.34 35.76 -5.27
CA LYS A 22 13.47 35.16 -6.30
C LYS A 22 14.00 33.83 -6.82
N LYS A 23 15.31 33.72 -7.10
CA LYS A 23 15.92 32.48 -7.56
C LYS A 23 15.84 31.39 -6.50
N ALA A 24 16.07 31.71 -5.22
CA ALA A 24 15.96 30.77 -4.12
C ALA A 24 14.50 30.25 -3.97
N THR A 25 13.52 31.14 -4.01
CA THR A 25 12.11 30.77 -3.95
C THR A 25 11.71 29.87 -5.14
N GLN A 26 12.15 30.22 -6.35
CA GLN A 26 11.88 29.42 -7.55
C GLN A 26 12.54 28.02 -7.46
N ALA A 27 13.76 27.94 -6.91
CA ALA A 27 14.44 26.66 -6.71
C ALA A 27 13.67 25.77 -5.69
N GLN A 28 13.20 26.34 -4.58
CA GLN A 28 12.40 25.63 -3.58
C GLN A 28 11.06 25.15 -4.15
N VAL A 29 10.35 26.02 -4.88
CA VAL A 29 9.08 25.63 -5.54
C VAL A 29 9.32 24.50 -6.53
N LYS A 30 10.36 24.61 -7.36
CA LYS A 30 10.70 23.56 -8.34
C LYS A 30 11.08 22.24 -7.66
N ALA A 31 11.82 22.27 -6.56
CA ALA A 31 12.15 21.07 -5.79
C ALA A 31 10.91 20.40 -5.20
N ALA A 32 9.98 21.18 -4.64
CA ALA A 32 8.73 20.65 -4.10
C ALA A 32 7.80 20.09 -5.21
N GLU A 33 7.76 20.71 -6.39
CA GLU A 33 7.04 20.19 -7.55
C GLU A 33 7.65 18.87 -8.06
N GLN A 34 8.97 18.74 -8.06
CA GLN A 34 9.67 17.50 -8.42
C GLN A 34 9.40 16.40 -7.41
N GLN A 35 9.41 16.71 -6.11
CA GLN A 35 9.06 15.76 -5.07
C GLN A 35 7.63 15.26 -5.22
N GLN A 36 6.68 16.15 -5.46
CA GLN A 36 5.28 15.79 -5.69
C GLN A 36 5.11 14.89 -6.93
N ALA A 37 5.82 15.18 -8.01
CA ALA A 37 5.80 14.35 -9.21
C ALA A 37 6.36 12.95 -8.96
N LEU A 38 7.45 12.84 -8.20
CA LEU A 38 8.06 11.56 -7.82
C LEU A 38 7.13 10.73 -6.93
N GLU A 39 6.50 11.35 -5.93
CA GLU A 39 5.54 10.68 -5.06
C GLU A 39 4.32 10.16 -5.82
N ARG A 40 3.85 10.94 -6.80
CA ARG A 40 2.78 10.52 -7.69
C ARG A 40 3.19 9.31 -8.54
N GLU A 41 4.38 9.34 -9.14
CA GLU A 41 4.90 8.20 -9.92
C GLU A 41 5.02 6.95 -9.05
N MET A 42 5.54 7.10 -7.82
CA MET A 42 5.65 5.99 -6.87
C MET A 42 4.27 5.41 -6.50
N TYR A 43 3.28 6.26 -6.27
CA TYR A 43 1.91 5.83 -6.00
C TYR A 43 1.30 5.08 -7.19
N GLU A 44 1.39 5.63 -8.40
CA GLU A 44 0.87 5.01 -9.63
C GLU A 44 1.55 3.65 -9.89
N ARG A 45 2.87 3.57 -9.67
CA ARG A 45 3.61 2.31 -9.77
C ARG A 45 3.17 1.29 -8.71
N GLN A 46 2.98 1.72 -7.47
CA GLN A 46 2.48 0.85 -6.39
C GLN A 46 1.09 0.33 -6.70
N GLN A 47 0.20 1.18 -7.20
CA GLN A 47 -1.14 0.79 -7.62
C GLN A 47 -1.08 -0.22 -8.77
N ALA A 48 -0.30 0.03 -9.80
CA ALA A 48 -0.16 -0.86 -10.95
C ALA A 48 0.38 -2.25 -10.55
N LEU A 49 1.32 -2.31 -9.59
CA LEU A 49 1.87 -3.57 -9.09
C LEU A 49 0.85 -4.36 -8.24
N GLN A 50 -0.01 -3.71 -7.51
CA GLN A 50 -0.98 -4.34 -6.62
C GLN A 50 -2.32 -4.67 -7.30
N GLU A 51 -2.65 -3.99 -8.39
CA GLU A 51 -3.94 -4.16 -9.07
C GLU A 51 -4.21 -5.60 -9.54
N PRO A 52 -3.24 -6.35 -10.12
CA PRO A 52 -3.47 -7.75 -10.49
C PRO A 52 -3.83 -8.64 -9.29
N PHE A 53 -3.20 -8.43 -8.14
CA PHE A 53 -3.50 -9.18 -6.91
C PHE A 53 -4.87 -8.83 -6.35
N ARG A 54 -5.26 -7.57 -6.42
CA ARG A 54 -6.60 -7.11 -6.03
C ARG A 54 -7.69 -7.75 -6.89
N GLN A 55 -7.51 -7.77 -8.20
CA GLN A 55 -8.44 -8.39 -9.14
C GLN A 55 -8.53 -9.90 -8.92
N LEU A 56 -7.38 -10.57 -8.81
CA LEU A 56 -7.31 -12.01 -8.54
C LEU A 56 -8.04 -12.37 -7.23
N GLY A 57 -7.83 -11.59 -6.18
CA GLY A 57 -8.51 -11.78 -4.90
C GLY A 57 -10.03 -11.64 -5.02
N LEU A 58 -10.51 -10.59 -5.69
CA LEU A 58 -11.94 -10.36 -5.91
C LEU A 58 -12.58 -11.47 -6.76
N GLU A 59 -11.90 -11.91 -7.81
CA GLU A 59 -12.40 -12.99 -8.67
C GLU A 59 -12.58 -14.30 -7.89
N ASN A 60 -11.60 -14.66 -7.06
CA ASN A 60 -11.67 -15.89 -6.26
C ASN A 60 -12.72 -15.80 -5.14
N LEU A 61 -12.90 -14.63 -4.52
CA LEU A 61 -14.00 -14.41 -3.57
C LEU A 61 -15.37 -14.50 -4.26
N ASN A 62 -15.51 -13.97 -5.46
CA ASN A 62 -16.74 -14.09 -6.26
C ASN A 62 -17.01 -15.55 -6.66
N ARG A 63 -15.99 -16.30 -7.04
CA ARG A 63 -16.11 -17.75 -7.30
C ARG A 63 -16.56 -18.50 -6.06
N LEU A 64 -15.96 -18.18 -4.90
CA LEU A 64 -16.35 -18.78 -3.63
C LEU A 64 -17.81 -18.45 -3.28
N ALA A 65 -18.20 -17.19 -3.42
CA ALA A 65 -19.57 -16.74 -3.23
C ALA A 65 -20.55 -17.46 -4.18
N GLY A 66 -20.16 -17.66 -5.44
CA GLY A 66 -20.95 -18.43 -6.41
C GLY A 66 -21.09 -19.91 -6.03
N LEU A 67 -20.08 -20.52 -5.44
CA LEU A 67 -20.15 -21.93 -5.02
C LEU A 67 -21.05 -22.12 -3.80
N TYR A 68 -21.06 -21.20 -2.83
CA TYR A 68 -21.84 -21.30 -1.60
C TYR A 68 -23.14 -20.50 -1.61
N GLY A 69 -23.30 -19.59 -2.59
CA GLY A 69 -24.49 -18.77 -2.74
C GLY A 69 -25.73 -19.59 -3.15
N GLU A 70 -26.88 -18.93 -3.26
CA GLU A 70 -28.13 -19.55 -3.66
C GLU A 70 -27.98 -20.21 -5.05
N GLY A 71 -28.28 -21.52 -5.12
CA GLY A 71 -28.08 -22.31 -6.32
C GLY A 71 -26.64 -22.78 -6.57
N GLY A 72 -25.67 -22.42 -5.74
CA GLY A 72 -24.29 -22.84 -5.86
C GLY A 72 -24.08 -24.34 -5.64
N ALA A 73 -23.04 -24.89 -6.26
CA ALA A 73 -22.73 -26.33 -6.18
C ALA A 73 -22.47 -26.82 -4.74
N TYR A 74 -21.96 -25.94 -3.86
CA TYR A 74 -21.62 -26.27 -2.46
C TYR A 74 -22.69 -25.80 -1.45
N ALA A 75 -23.77 -25.16 -1.94
CA ALA A 75 -24.89 -24.74 -1.10
C ALA A 75 -25.68 -25.94 -0.51
N ARG A 76 -25.54 -27.11 -1.12
CA ARG A 76 -26.19 -28.36 -0.70
C ARG A 76 -25.14 -29.41 -0.35
N ALA A 77 -25.55 -30.46 0.35
CA ALA A 77 -24.71 -31.64 0.56
C ALA A 77 -24.25 -32.23 -0.79
N PRO A 78 -23.09 -32.91 -0.84
CA PRO A 78 -22.63 -33.58 -2.06
C PRO A 78 -23.71 -34.49 -2.63
N GLY A 79 -24.05 -34.28 -3.90
CA GLY A 79 -25.00 -35.15 -4.62
C GLY A 79 -24.35 -36.47 -5.05
N MET A 80 -25.17 -37.42 -5.49
CA MET A 80 -24.67 -38.71 -5.98
C MET A 80 -23.72 -38.56 -7.19
N GLU A 81 -23.81 -37.46 -7.92
CA GLU A 81 -22.92 -37.14 -9.06
C GLU A 81 -21.48 -36.78 -8.60
N GLU A 82 -21.36 -36.21 -7.42
CA GLU A 82 -20.04 -35.83 -6.81
C GLU A 82 -19.43 -36.98 -6.02
N ILE A 83 -20.25 -37.95 -5.59
CA ILE A 83 -19.81 -39.08 -4.78
C ILE A 83 -19.25 -40.15 -5.74
N GLN A 84 -17.94 -40.10 -5.99
CA GLN A 84 -17.26 -41.11 -6.77
C GLN A 84 -16.89 -42.30 -5.88
N MET A 85 -17.44 -43.46 -6.23
CA MET A 85 -17.05 -44.70 -5.60
C MET A 85 -15.59 -45.04 -5.92
N ASP A 86 -14.91 -45.67 -4.95
CA ASP A 86 -13.57 -46.18 -5.13
C ASP A 86 -13.55 -47.22 -6.27
N PRO A 87 -12.68 -47.12 -7.29
CA PRO A 87 -12.53 -48.14 -8.34
C PRO A 87 -12.32 -49.56 -7.78
N GLY A 88 -11.73 -49.69 -6.59
CA GLY A 88 -11.54 -50.96 -5.92
C GLY A 88 -12.80 -51.52 -5.24
N TYR A 89 -13.90 -50.77 -5.14
CA TYR A 89 -15.12 -51.22 -4.49
C TYR A 89 -15.66 -52.50 -5.10
N ALA A 90 -15.83 -52.55 -6.42
CA ALA A 90 -16.34 -53.73 -7.15
C ALA A 90 -15.44 -54.95 -6.92
N PHE A 91 -14.14 -54.77 -6.91
CA PHE A 91 -13.17 -55.84 -6.62
C PHE A 91 -13.31 -56.37 -5.18
N ARG A 92 -13.36 -55.46 -4.18
CA ARG A 92 -13.52 -55.85 -2.75
C ARG A 92 -14.85 -56.60 -2.54
N LEU A 93 -15.94 -56.12 -3.16
CA LEU A 93 -17.24 -56.77 -3.08
C LEU A 93 -17.18 -58.19 -3.67
N ALA A 94 -16.63 -58.37 -4.86
CA ALA A 94 -16.52 -59.65 -5.53
C ALA A 94 -15.63 -60.63 -4.76
N GLU A 95 -14.46 -60.20 -4.28
CA GLU A 95 -13.58 -61.08 -3.52
C GLU A 95 -14.15 -61.44 -2.15
N GLY A 96 -14.84 -60.52 -1.46
CA GLY A 96 -15.50 -60.81 -0.18
C GLY A 96 -16.66 -61.79 -0.36
N GLN A 97 -17.45 -61.68 -1.40
CA GLN A 97 -18.51 -62.64 -1.75
C GLN A 97 -17.91 -64.03 -2.02
N LYS A 98 -16.86 -64.11 -2.88
CA LYS A 98 -16.14 -65.39 -3.10
C LYS A 98 -15.59 -66.01 -1.85
N ALA A 99 -15.05 -65.19 -0.92
CA ALA A 99 -14.54 -65.70 0.37
C ALA A 99 -15.67 -66.29 1.23
N LEU A 100 -16.86 -65.65 1.28
CA LEU A 100 -18.04 -66.17 1.94
C LEU A 100 -18.52 -67.48 1.32
N GLU A 101 -18.58 -67.55 0.00
CA GLU A 101 -18.96 -68.76 -0.75
C GLU A 101 -17.99 -69.90 -0.50
N ARG A 102 -16.67 -69.65 -0.57
CA ARG A 102 -15.64 -70.66 -0.28
C ARG A 102 -15.74 -71.19 1.16
N SER A 103 -15.96 -70.29 2.10
CA SER A 103 -16.19 -70.68 3.51
C SER A 103 -17.47 -71.51 3.70
N ALA A 104 -18.53 -71.20 2.96
CA ALA A 104 -19.78 -71.95 2.94
C ALA A 104 -19.63 -73.34 2.31
N ALA A 105 -18.89 -73.41 1.19
CA ALA A 105 -18.59 -74.65 0.50
C ALA A 105 -17.78 -75.62 1.41
N ALA A 106 -16.79 -75.11 2.10
CA ALA A 106 -15.99 -75.90 3.05
C ALA A 106 -16.78 -76.46 4.20
N ARG A 107 -17.91 -75.86 4.56
CA ARG A 107 -18.85 -76.35 5.61
C ARG A 107 -20.02 -77.16 5.06
N GLY A 108 -20.05 -77.41 3.73
CA GLY A 108 -21.15 -78.13 3.08
C GLY A 108 -22.52 -77.39 3.06
N ASN A 109 -22.49 -76.08 3.22
CA ASN A 109 -23.70 -75.31 3.52
C ASN A 109 -24.01 -74.21 2.45
N LEU A 110 -23.56 -74.46 1.21
CA LEU A 110 -23.58 -73.50 0.09
C LEU A 110 -24.99 -73.01 -0.29
N LEU A 111 -26.01 -73.78 -0.07
CA LEU A 111 -27.40 -73.46 -0.43
C LEU A 111 -28.24 -73.05 0.79
N SER A 112 -27.61 -72.70 1.88
CA SER A 112 -28.35 -72.30 3.11
C SER A 112 -28.79 -70.83 3.08
N GLY A 113 -29.97 -70.56 3.58
CA GLY A 113 -30.49 -69.18 3.75
C GLY A 113 -29.62 -68.32 4.63
N SER A 114 -28.75 -68.92 5.47
CA SER A 114 -27.78 -68.17 6.30
C SER A 114 -26.68 -67.55 5.45
N ILE A 115 -26.21 -68.24 4.39
CA ILE A 115 -25.21 -67.72 3.47
C ILE A 115 -25.76 -66.58 2.61
N LEU A 116 -26.98 -66.72 2.11
CA LEU A 116 -27.64 -65.69 1.39
C LEU A 116 -27.76 -64.39 2.21
N LYS A 117 -28.19 -64.53 3.48
CA LYS A 117 -28.27 -63.42 4.43
C LYS A 117 -26.88 -62.83 4.76
N GLY A 118 -25.85 -63.65 4.87
CA GLY A 118 -24.47 -63.25 5.10
C GLY A 118 -23.90 -62.42 3.95
N THR A 119 -24.08 -62.87 2.71
CA THR A 119 -23.66 -62.17 1.50
C THR A 119 -24.39 -60.83 1.33
N GLN A 120 -25.72 -60.82 1.59
CA GLN A 120 -26.51 -59.62 1.56
C GLN A 120 -26.02 -58.57 2.63
N ARG A 121 -25.81 -59.01 3.86
CA ARG A 121 -25.30 -58.15 4.94
C ARG A 121 -23.91 -57.57 4.58
N TYR A 122 -23.01 -58.43 4.12
CA TYR A 122 -21.67 -57.99 3.70
C TYR A 122 -21.75 -56.94 2.60
N GLY A 123 -22.60 -57.15 1.58
CA GLY A 123 -22.80 -56.16 0.51
C GLY A 123 -23.34 -54.83 1.01
N GLN A 124 -24.34 -54.86 1.91
CA GLN A 124 -24.90 -53.64 2.52
C GLN A 124 -23.91 -52.92 3.41
N GLU A 125 -23.12 -53.62 4.21
CA GLU A 125 -22.14 -53.07 5.11
C GLU A 125 -20.99 -52.41 4.33
N LEU A 126 -20.47 -53.13 3.33
CA LEU A 126 -19.43 -52.59 2.45
C LEU A 126 -19.93 -51.38 1.63
N ALA A 127 -21.18 -51.43 1.16
CA ALA A 127 -21.76 -50.27 0.43
C ALA A 127 -21.94 -49.06 1.34
N SER A 128 -22.36 -49.28 2.63
CA SER A 128 -22.51 -48.20 3.59
C SER A 128 -21.16 -47.55 3.94
N GLN A 129 -20.12 -48.38 4.15
CA GLN A 129 -18.77 -47.89 4.40
C GLN A 129 -18.20 -47.12 3.18
N GLU A 130 -18.39 -47.67 2.00
CA GLU A 130 -17.90 -47.00 0.75
C GLU A 130 -18.62 -45.68 0.55
N PHE A 131 -19.92 -45.62 0.77
CA PHE A 131 -20.67 -44.36 0.66
C PHE A 131 -20.14 -43.33 1.65
N ALA A 132 -19.90 -43.68 2.92
CA ALA A 132 -19.36 -42.82 3.94
C ALA A 132 -17.97 -42.30 3.54
N ASN A 133 -17.09 -43.20 3.09
CA ASN A 133 -15.74 -42.83 2.63
C ASN A 133 -15.77 -41.91 1.37
N ALA A 134 -16.66 -42.23 0.42
CA ALA A 134 -16.82 -41.43 -0.79
C ALA A 134 -17.39 -40.03 -0.47
N TYR A 135 -18.35 -39.96 0.46
CA TYR A 135 -18.89 -38.71 0.95
C TYR A 135 -17.82 -37.84 1.64
N GLU A 136 -17.01 -38.45 2.52
CA GLU A 136 -15.89 -37.76 3.18
C GLU A 136 -14.87 -37.24 2.16
N ARG A 137 -14.54 -38.02 1.13
CA ARG A 137 -13.65 -37.59 0.04
C ARG A 137 -14.23 -36.38 -0.70
N ALA A 138 -15.52 -36.39 -1.02
CA ALA A 138 -16.20 -35.28 -1.67
C ALA A 138 -16.19 -34.02 -0.81
N MET A 139 -16.48 -34.15 0.49
CA MET A 139 -16.40 -33.05 1.45
C MET A 139 -14.98 -32.51 1.60
N ALA A 140 -13.98 -33.39 1.68
CA ALA A 140 -12.57 -32.98 1.74
C ALA A 140 -12.13 -32.24 0.46
N GLN A 141 -12.62 -32.67 -0.70
CA GLN A 141 -12.36 -31.99 -1.97
C GLN A 141 -12.97 -30.57 -1.99
N ARG A 142 -14.24 -30.44 -1.56
CA ARG A 142 -14.87 -29.11 -1.42
C ARG A 142 -14.09 -28.21 -0.47
N ALA A 143 -13.69 -28.73 0.69
CA ALA A 143 -12.88 -28.01 1.65
C ALA A 143 -11.54 -27.53 1.06
N ARG A 144 -10.85 -28.39 0.29
CA ARG A 144 -9.61 -28.03 -0.40
C ARG A 144 -9.82 -26.89 -1.39
N VAL A 145 -10.86 -26.96 -2.23
CA VAL A 145 -11.19 -25.92 -3.20
C VAL A 145 -11.52 -24.61 -2.47
N SER A 146 -12.35 -24.67 -1.42
CA SER A 146 -12.73 -23.50 -0.65
C SER A 146 -11.52 -22.85 0.02
N ASN A 147 -10.65 -23.64 0.66
CA ASN A 147 -9.44 -23.15 1.30
C ASN A 147 -8.46 -22.54 0.29
N ALA A 148 -8.34 -23.12 -0.89
CA ALA A 148 -7.51 -22.55 -1.97
C ALA A 148 -8.07 -21.21 -2.45
N LEU A 149 -9.37 -21.12 -2.69
CA LEU A 149 -10.03 -19.89 -3.10
C LEU A 149 -9.94 -18.80 -2.03
N LEU A 150 -10.12 -19.16 -0.75
CA LEU A 150 -9.95 -18.25 0.38
C LEU A 150 -8.49 -17.78 0.50
N GLY A 151 -7.52 -18.67 0.38
CA GLY A 151 -6.10 -18.32 0.41
C GLY A 151 -5.73 -17.31 -0.66
N ILE A 152 -6.19 -17.52 -1.89
CA ILE A 152 -5.98 -16.57 -2.99
C ILE A 152 -6.84 -15.30 -2.78
N GLY A 153 -8.05 -15.45 -2.27
CA GLY A 153 -8.96 -14.34 -1.96
C GLY A 153 -8.36 -13.30 -1.02
N GLN A 154 -7.49 -13.73 -0.07
CA GLN A 154 -6.80 -12.84 0.87
C GLN A 154 -5.82 -11.86 0.18
N PHE A 155 -5.39 -12.14 -1.05
CA PHE A 155 -4.57 -11.19 -1.80
C PHE A 155 -5.32 -9.91 -2.14
N GLY A 156 -6.63 -9.96 -2.34
CA GLY A 156 -7.46 -8.79 -2.62
C GLY A 156 -7.40 -7.72 -1.50
N PRO A 157 -7.80 -8.05 -0.26
CA PRO A 157 -7.70 -7.13 0.88
C PRO A 157 -6.27 -6.69 1.19
N SER A 158 -5.29 -7.59 1.04
CA SER A 158 -3.87 -7.25 1.25
C SER A 158 -3.38 -6.23 0.22
N ALA A 159 -3.71 -6.41 -1.05
CA ALA A 159 -3.40 -5.47 -2.11
C ALA A 159 -4.15 -4.14 -1.92
N ALA A 160 -5.43 -4.18 -1.53
CA ALA A 160 -6.20 -2.97 -1.26
C ALA A 160 -5.62 -2.15 -0.11
N SER A 161 -5.19 -2.79 0.99
CA SER A 161 -4.53 -2.10 2.10
C SER A 161 -3.15 -1.54 1.72
N ALA A 162 -2.38 -2.24 0.88
CA ALA A 162 -1.12 -1.73 0.35
C ALA A 162 -1.34 -0.48 -0.53
N ILE A 163 -2.36 -0.49 -1.41
CA ILE A 163 -2.74 0.67 -2.22
C ILE A 163 -3.22 1.81 -1.32
N GLY A 164 -4.07 1.52 -0.33
CA GLY A 164 -4.55 2.52 0.65
C GLY A 164 -3.42 3.17 1.43
N GLY A 165 -2.45 2.39 1.89
CA GLY A 165 -1.25 2.91 2.56
C GLY A 165 -0.38 3.77 1.64
N ALA A 166 -0.23 3.41 0.36
CA ALA A 166 0.45 4.21 -0.64
C ALA A 166 -0.29 5.53 -0.93
N ALA A 167 -1.63 5.48 -1.03
CA ALA A 167 -2.47 6.66 -1.22
C ALA A 167 -2.34 7.64 -0.05
N GLN A 168 -2.32 7.14 1.18
CA GLN A 168 -2.15 7.98 2.36
C GLN A 168 -0.76 8.65 2.38
N ARG A 169 0.31 7.93 2.04
CA ARG A 169 1.65 8.50 1.93
C ARG A 169 1.70 9.58 0.86
N TYR A 170 1.14 9.32 -0.32
CA TYR A 170 1.03 10.30 -1.38
C TYR A 170 0.26 11.55 -0.94
N ALA A 171 -0.89 11.39 -0.30
CA ALA A 171 -1.69 12.53 0.18
C ALA A 171 -0.94 13.36 1.23
N THR A 172 -0.21 12.71 2.14
CA THR A 172 0.61 13.39 3.15
C THR A 172 1.78 14.13 2.51
N GLY A 173 2.51 13.48 1.61
CA GLY A 173 3.65 14.07 0.91
C GLY A 173 3.25 15.20 -0.02
N ALA A 174 2.18 15.02 -0.80
CA ALA A 174 1.63 16.08 -1.65
C ALA A 174 1.14 17.29 -0.83
N GLY A 175 0.53 17.03 0.33
CA GLY A 175 0.12 18.09 1.26
C GLY A 175 1.31 18.85 1.83
N ALA A 176 2.37 18.16 2.23
CA ALA A 176 3.62 18.76 2.68
C ALA A 176 4.28 19.61 1.58
N ALA A 177 4.39 19.06 0.37
CA ALA A 177 4.96 19.78 -0.77
C ALA A 177 4.16 21.05 -1.11
N MET A 178 2.82 21.01 -1.05
CA MET A 178 1.98 22.21 -1.22
C MET A 178 2.21 23.24 -0.12
N SER A 179 2.35 22.81 1.13
CA SER A 179 2.68 23.68 2.25
C SER A 179 4.04 24.36 2.06
N ASP A 180 5.05 23.59 1.63
CA ASP A 180 6.39 24.11 1.36
C ASP A 180 6.40 25.09 0.19
N ILE A 181 5.64 24.84 -0.87
CA ILE A 181 5.44 25.78 -1.97
C ILE A 181 4.79 27.08 -1.47
N GLY A 182 3.77 26.96 -0.61
CA GLY A 182 3.09 28.10 0.02
C GLY A 182 4.05 28.92 0.88
N ALA A 183 4.80 28.26 1.76
CA ALA A 183 5.80 28.88 2.62
C ALA A 183 6.94 29.55 1.82
N ALA A 184 7.44 28.87 0.79
CA ALA A 184 8.47 29.42 -0.09
C ALA A 184 8.00 30.68 -0.83
N ARG A 185 6.77 30.67 -1.35
CA ARG A 185 6.17 31.86 -1.98
C ARG A 185 5.94 32.99 -1.00
N ALA A 186 5.40 32.70 0.19
CA ALA A 186 5.17 33.68 1.23
C ALA A 186 6.48 34.33 1.70
N SER A 187 7.52 33.55 1.93
CA SER A 187 8.85 34.06 2.31
C SER A 187 9.49 34.90 1.20
N GLY A 188 9.28 34.52 -0.07
CA GLY A 188 9.72 35.29 -1.22
C GLY A 188 9.03 36.66 -1.32
N TYR A 189 7.74 36.74 -1.08
CA TYR A 189 7.01 38.00 -1.04
C TYR A 189 7.41 38.85 0.19
N GLY A 190 7.56 38.24 1.38
CA GLY A 190 8.03 38.91 2.58
C GLY A 190 9.42 39.52 2.43
N ALA A 191 10.35 38.76 1.84
CA ALA A 191 11.70 39.26 1.53
C ALA A 191 11.67 40.46 0.56
N GLN A 192 10.81 40.43 -0.47
CA GLN A 192 10.64 41.55 -1.38
C GLN A 192 10.05 42.79 -0.70
N GLY A 193 9.06 42.61 0.18
CA GLY A 193 8.45 43.69 0.96
C GLY A 193 9.48 44.36 1.88
N ASN A 194 10.27 43.57 2.60
CA ASN A 194 11.32 44.10 3.49
C ASN A 194 12.43 44.82 2.74
N ILE A 195 12.82 44.32 1.56
CA ILE A 195 13.82 44.98 0.71
C ILE A 195 13.30 46.34 0.22
N LEU A 196 12.02 46.41 -0.19
CA LEU A 196 11.39 47.64 -0.63
C LEU A 196 11.27 48.66 0.49
N GLN A 197 10.88 48.18 1.71
CA GLN A 197 10.78 49.04 2.91
C GLN A 197 12.15 49.58 3.31
N ASN A 198 13.20 48.75 3.29
CA ASN A 198 14.57 49.16 3.57
C ASN A 198 15.09 50.12 2.53
N ALA A 199 14.79 49.91 1.23
CA ALA A 199 15.20 50.84 0.17
C ALA A 199 14.51 52.20 0.29
N LEU A 200 13.20 52.20 0.65
CA LEU A 200 12.44 53.41 0.93
C LEU A 200 12.97 54.18 2.15
N SER A 201 13.25 53.45 3.27
CA SER A 201 13.80 54.08 4.49
C SER A 201 15.16 54.65 4.27
N LEU A 202 16.06 53.99 3.52
CA LEU A 202 17.39 54.52 3.15
C LEU A 202 17.27 55.69 2.23
N GLY A 203 16.31 55.66 1.26
CA GLY A 203 16.06 56.80 0.37
C GLY A 203 15.55 58.02 1.12
N LEU A 204 14.61 57.84 2.06
CA LEU A 204 14.09 58.91 2.90
C LEU A 204 15.12 59.45 3.90
N GLN A 205 15.95 58.59 4.48
CA GLN A 205 17.08 59.05 5.33
C GLN A 205 18.13 59.82 4.54
N GLY A 206 18.45 59.33 3.36
CA GLY A 206 19.37 60.04 2.45
C GLY A 206 18.85 61.42 2.04
N TYR A 207 17.55 61.54 1.77
CA TYR A 207 16.91 62.79 1.42
C TYR A 207 16.84 63.78 2.62
N GLY A 208 16.56 63.23 3.82
CA GLY A 208 16.58 64.02 5.08
C GLY A 208 17.95 64.59 5.37
N GLN A 209 19.01 63.80 5.27
CA GLN A 209 20.41 64.23 5.47
C GLN A 209 20.89 65.24 4.42
N TYR A 210 20.41 65.12 3.15
CA TYR A 210 20.68 66.07 2.11
C TYR A 210 20.07 67.44 2.42
N ARG A 211 18.86 67.45 2.98
CA ARG A 211 18.16 68.68 3.37
C ARG A 211 18.74 69.40 4.57
N GLU A 212 19.35 68.64 5.53
CA GLU A 212 19.97 69.15 6.72
C GLU A 212 21.48 69.51 6.59
N GLY A 213 22.09 69.24 5.43
CA GLY A 213 23.49 69.54 5.19
C GLY A 213 24.51 68.75 6.03
N LYS A 214 24.08 67.69 6.70
CA LYS A 214 24.93 66.85 7.57
C LYS A 214 25.26 65.52 6.89
N LEU A 215 26.26 65.51 6.00
CA LEU A 215 26.84 64.26 5.50
C LEU A 215 28.08 63.90 6.33
N GLN A 216 27.89 62.95 7.26
CA GLN A 216 29.02 62.21 7.84
C GLN A 216 29.39 61.04 6.95
N PRO A 217 30.68 60.66 6.82
CA PRO A 217 31.07 59.51 6.00
C PRO A 217 30.51 58.22 6.64
N TYR A 218 29.73 57.49 5.85
CA TYR A 218 29.15 56.21 6.28
C TYR A 218 30.22 55.13 6.30
N VAL A 219 30.55 54.66 7.50
CA VAL A 219 31.36 53.46 7.67
C VAL A 219 30.48 52.26 7.35
N LEU A 220 30.79 51.51 6.30
CA LEU A 220 30.18 50.24 5.98
C LEU A 220 30.32 49.26 7.17
N GLN A 221 29.32 49.20 8.04
CA GLN A 221 29.23 48.08 8.98
C GLN A 221 28.85 46.84 8.15
N SER A 222 29.78 45.86 8.11
CA SER A 222 29.52 44.56 7.53
C SER A 222 28.29 43.96 8.21
N THR A 223 27.18 43.84 7.51
CA THR A 223 26.02 43.08 7.96
C THR A 223 26.48 41.65 8.18
N LYS A 224 26.57 41.21 9.44
CA LYS A 224 26.69 39.80 9.76
C LYS A 224 25.55 39.06 9.02
N ARG A 225 25.95 38.22 8.10
CA ARG A 225 24.99 37.30 7.43
C ARG A 225 24.39 36.42 8.53
N THR A 226 23.18 36.66 8.93
CA THR A 226 22.40 35.64 9.61
C THR A 226 22.10 34.53 8.59
N PRO A 227 22.51 33.30 8.82
CA PRO A 227 22.17 32.21 7.93
C PRO A 227 20.67 32.01 7.95
N ILE A 228 20.04 32.07 6.75
CA ILE A 228 18.65 31.71 6.55
C ILE A 228 18.59 30.17 6.52
N TYR A 229 18.75 29.57 7.69
CA TYR A 229 18.41 28.18 7.91
C TYR A 229 17.61 28.12 9.21
N GLY A 230 16.29 27.97 9.07
CA GLY A 230 15.47 27.37 10.10
C GLY A 230 15.91 25.91 10.25
N GLY A 231 16.92 25.67 11.02
CA GLY A 231 17.42 24.35 11.38
C GLY A 231 17.58 24.32 12.88
N THR A 232 16.89 23.42 13.52
CA THR A 232 17.03 22.90 14.86
C THR A 232 18.42 23.15 15.45
N SER A 233 18.44 23.88 16.58
CA SER A 233 19.62 24.02 17.42
C SER A 233 20.09 22.63 17.88
N TYR A 234 21.20 22.16 17.33
CA TYR A 234 21.98 21.08 17.93
C TYR A 234 22.71 21.64 19.13
N ASN A 235 22.36 21.21 20.33
CA ASN A 235 23.17 21.40 21.52
C ASN A 235 24.40 20.49 21.39
N ASP A 236 25.55 21.13 21.22
CA ASP A 236 26.85 20.49 21.30
C ASP A 236 27.14 20.16 22.79
N GLN A 237 26.66 18.96 23.21
CA GLN A 237 27.15 18.35 24.44
C GLN A 237 28.06 17.20 24.05
N GLY A 238 29.35 17.47 24.17
CA GLY A 238 30.41 16.50 23.97
C GLY A 238 30.19 15.25 24.82
N VAL A 239 30.10 14.11 24.15
CA VAL A 239 30.18 12.80 24.78
C VAL A 239 31.66 12.47 24.97
N THR A 240 32.13 12.52 26.20
CA THR A 240 33.38 11.90 26.60
C THR A 240 33.14 10.42 26.83
N PHE A 241 33.85 9.59 26.10
CA PHE A 241 33.96 8.15 26.39
C PHE A 241 35.12 7.96 27.38
N ASP A 242 34.84 7.36 28.50
CA ASP A 242 35.77 6.60 29.33
C ASP A 242 35.69 5.11 28.93
#